data_412d6baa75cdc2ae5828e67a199f15ad
#
_entry.id   412d6baa75cdc2ae5828e67a199f15ad
#
_cell.length_a   1.000
_cell.length_b   1.000
_cell.length_c   1.000
_cell.angle_alpha   90.00
_cell.angle_beta   90.00
_cell.angle_gamma   90.00
#
_symmetry.space_group_name_H-M   'P 1'
#
loop_
_entity.id
_entity.type
_entity.pdbx_description
1 polymer ?
#
loop_
_entity_poly.entity_id
_entity_poly.type
_entity_poly.pdbx_seq_one_letter_code
_entity_poly.pdbx_strand_id
1 'polypeptide(L)'
;MVTDLLTSKQAEVLHAYQTKPFKIMILTGAVRSGKTFIDNFLFLYELKRTAKLAFLKNDKHPRYILAGATSNSIYNNIISELQTQFGLTLRQDFHGHYHLFGVDIVPVYTKSITGLASARGFTSYGAYVNEASLANHEVFNEIQNRCSQPGSHIICDTNPDIPTHWLKTNFIDNHDSKAGILSFTFTIDDNTTLARDYVESMKASKSGMFYDRDILGLWVTGEGIVYQDFDKDTMVIPDDQVPENLEYYCGVDWGFAKGHENVITVMGDDPETDVTYLTDIFSSTGKYVDYWVDIAHQIQEQHGYNINYWCDSARPEYVSYFQQKHINARNADKSVMDGIEYCSQRIKMGKFKVLRKCAKPFLDDIFQYVWDPVKGVPKKEHDNVMDSFRYALFNQHKKIENTAINNIYF
;
A
#
# COMPACT_ATOMS: atom_id res chain seq x y z
N MET A 1 -13.32 -28.57 17.02
CA MET A 1 -13.99 -27.34 17.53
C MET A 1 -13.55 -26.17 16.67
N VAL A 2 -14.29 -25.04 16.64
CA VAL A 2 -13.90 -23.86 15.81
C VAL A 2 -12.52 -23.30 16.23
N THR A 3 -12.14 -23.47 17.49
CA THR A 3 -10.84 -23.04 18.04
C THR A 3 -9.64 -23.73 17.40
N ASP A 4 -9.81 -24.91 16.80
CA ASP A 4 -8.71 -25.66 16.16
C ASP A 4 -8.33 -25.10 14.78
N LEU A 5 -9.15 -24.18 14.25
CA LEU A 5 -8.94 -23.48 12.99
C LEU A 5 -8.32 -22.08 13.16
N LEU A 6 -8.19 -21.62 14.41
CA LEU A 6 -7.71 -20.28 14.73
C LEU A 6 -6.26 -20.31 15.24
N THR A 7 -5.47 -19.32 14.86
CA THR A 7 -4.18 -19.09 15.52
C THR A 7 -4.39 -18.61 16.96
N SER A 8 -3.35 -18.70 17.80
CA SER A 8 -3.43 -18.26 19.19
C SER A 8 -3.91 -16.81 19.32
N LYS A 9 -3.44 -15.93 18.43
CA LYS A 9 -3.83 -14.51 18.42
C LYS A 9 -5.30 -14.32 18.01
N GLN A 10 -5.75 -15.05 17.01
CA GLN A 10 -7.16 -15.04 16.60
C GLN A 10 -8.09 -15.60 17.69
N ALA A 11 -7.67 -16.64 18.40
CA ALA A 11 -8.40 -17.18 19.54
C ALA A 11 -8.48 -16.18 20.71
N GLU A 12 -7.41 -15.41 20.97
CA GLU A 12 -7.41 -14.30 21.95
C GLU A 12 -8.49 -13.26 21.60
N VAL A 13 -8.53 -12.83 20.33
CA VAL A 13 -9.52 -11.87 19.85
C VAL A 13 -10.94 -12.41 19.99
N LEU A 14 -11.18 -13.66 19.56
CA LEU A 14 -12.50 -14.29 19.70
C LEU A 14 -12.93 -14.40 21.17
N HIS A 15 -12.01 -14.78 22.06
CA HIS A 15 -12.29 -14.85 23.48
C HIS A 15 -12.65 -13.45 24.04
N ALA A 16 -11.89 -12.42 23.69
CA ALA A 16 -12.20 -11.05 24.11
C ALA A 16 -13.55 -10.55 23.57
N TYR A 17 -13.86 -10.84 22.30
CA TYR A 17 -15.17 -10.55 21.70
C TYR A 17 -16.33 -11.17 22.49
N GLN A 18 -16.18 -12.38 22.98
CA GLN A 18 -17.21 -13.11 23.71
C GLN A 18 -17.36 -12.69 25.17
N THR A 19 -16.28 -12.23 25.81
CA THR A 19 -16.22 -12.04 27.27
C THR A 19 -16.08 -10.60 27.74
N LYS A 20 -15.59 -9.69 26.89
CA LYS A 20 -15.35 -8.29 27.25
C LYS A 20 -16.42 -7.38 26.65
N PRO A 21 -16.96 -6.42 27.40
CA PRO A 21 -17.83 -5.40 26.82
C PRO A 21 -17.01 -4.44 25.98
N PHE A 22 -17.50 -4.11 24.78
CA PHE A 22 -16.88 -3.11 23.91
C PHE A 22 -17.91 -2.41 23.02
N LYS A 23 -17.53 -1.28 22.45
CA LYS A 23 -18.24 -0.57 21.38
C LYS A 23 -17.48 -0.67 20.06
N ILE A 24 -16.15 -0.56 20.11
CA ILE A 24 -15.28 -0.61 18.95
C ILE A 24 -14.17 -1.63 19.23
N MET A 25 -13.97 -2.55 18.31
CA MET A 25 -12.84 -3.50 18.32
C MET A 25 -11.96 -3.22 17.12
N ILE A 26 -10.66 -3.02 17.32
CA ILE A 26 -9.71 -2.67 16.27
C ILE A 26 -8.60 -3.71 16.23
N LEU A 27 -8.47 -4.38 15.09
CA LEU A 27 -7.37 -5.29 14.81
C LEU A 27 -6.36 -4.57 13.92
N THR A 28 -5.26 -4.11 14.52
CA THR A 28 -4.17 -3.43 13.80
C THR A 28 -2.97 -4.35 13.65
N GLY A 29 -2.11 -4.12 12.69
CA GLY A 29 -0.85 -4.85 12.60
C GLY A 29 -0.40 -5.24 11.21
N ALA A 30 0.59 -6.11 11.15
CA ALA A 30 1.32 -6.53 9.97
C ALA A 30 0.41 -7.03 8.83
N VAL A 31 0.86 -6.86 7.58
CA VAL A 31 0.20 -7.50 6.42
C VAL A 31 0.26 -9.02 6.54
N ARG A 32 -0.74 -9.73 6.01
CA ARG A 32 -0.83 -11.20 6.08
C ARG A 32 -0.82 -11.80 7.49
N SER A 33 -1.01 -11.01 8.55
CA SER A 33 -1.01 -11.47 9.94
C SER A 33 -2.29 -12.21 10.39
N GLY A 34 -3.29 -12.33 9.49
CA GLY A 34 -4.53 -13.07 9.76
C GLY A 34 -5.66 -12.24 10.39
N LYS A 35 -5.53 -10.89 10.44
CA LYS A 35 -6.57 -9.97 10.94
C LYS A 35 -7.89 -10.11 10.20
N THR A 36 -7.86 -9.97 8.88
CA THR A 36 -9.06 -10.00 8.03
C THR A 36 -9.79 -11.34 8.12
N PHE A 37 -9.06 -12.45 8.32
CA PHE A 37 -9.66 -13.75 8.52
C PHE A 37 -10.56 -13.78 9.77
N ILE A 38 -10.02 -13.33 10.91
CA ILE A 38 -10.79 -13.32 12.16
C ILE A 38 -11.92 -12.26 12.12
N ASP A 39 -11.71 -11.10 11.47
CA ASP A 39 -12.76 -10.09 11.33
C ASP A 39 -13.90 -10.57 10.41
N ASN A 40 -13.61 -11.28 9.33
CA ASN A 40 -14.65 -11.93 8.50
C ASN A 40 -15.46 -12.95 9.32
N PHE A 41 -14.79 -13.68 10.22
CA PHE A 41 -15.45 -14.60 11.13
C PHE A 41 -16.33 -13.86 12.15
N LEU A 42 -15.82 -12.79 12.77
CA LEU A 42 -16.58 -11.95 13.70
C LEU A 42 -17.74 -11.23 13.01
N PHE A 43 -17.59 -10.85 11.75
CA PHE A 43 -18.68 -10.27 10.96
C PHE A 43 -19.88 -11.20 10.86
N LEU A 44 -19.67 -12.51 10.66
CA LEU A 44 -20.77 -13.48 10.68
C LEU A 44 -21.45 -13.58 12.07
N TYR A 45 -20.66 -13.46 13.14
CA TYR A 45 -21.21 -13.40 14.51
C TYR A 45 -22.03 -12.12 14.71
N GLU A 46 -21.53 -10.98 14.24
CA GLU A 46 -22.24 -9.69 14.35
C GLU A 46 -23.57 -9.71 13.56
N LEU A 47 -23.61 -10.32 12.38
CA LEU A 47 -24.86 -10.47 11.62
C LEU A 47 -25.88 -11.34 12.37
N LYS A 48 -25.44 -12.48 12.92
CA LYS A 48 -26.33 -13.33 13.75
C LYS A 48 -26.79 -12.62 15.00
N ARG A 49 -25.92 -11.85 15.66
CA ARG A 49 -26.24 -11.02 16.81
C ARG A 49 -27.26 -9.93 16.45
N THR A 50 -27.05 -9.26 15.32
CA THR A 50 -27.96 -8.25 14.77
C THR A 50 -29.37 -8.84 14.55
N ALA A 51 -29.45 -9.99 13.89
CA ALA A 51 -30.73 -10.69 13.67
C ALA A 51 -31.45 -11.01 15.00
N LYS A 52 -30.72 -11.47 16.02
CA LYS A 52 -31.27 -11.75 17.35
C LYS A 52 -31.76 -10.47 18.04
N LEU A 53 -31.00 -9.39 18.01
CA LEU A 53 -31.40 -8.11 18.61
C LEU A 53 -32.62 -7.50 17.90
N ALA A 54 -32.66 -7.57 16.57
CA ALA A 54 -33.78 -7.13 15.78
C ALA A 54 -35.07 -7.91 16.08
N PHE A 55 -34.96 -9.23 16.20
CA PHE A 55 -36.09 -10.08 16.59
C PHE A 55 -36.66 -9.66 17.94
N LEU A 56 -35.82 -9.40 18.94
CA LEU A 56 -36.27 -8.93 20.28
C LEU A 56 -36.92 -7.57 20.24
N LYS A 57 -36.60 -6.73 19.28
CA LYS A 57 -37.17 -5.38 19.08
C LYS A 57 -38.33 -5.35 18.07
N ASN A 58 -38.70 -6.49 17.50
CA ASN A 58 -39.68 -6.59 16.43
C ASN A 58 -39.31 -5.73 15.19
N ASP A 59 -38.01 -5.52 14.94
CA ASP A 59 -37.50 -4.84 13.75
C ASP A 59 -37.41 -5.84 12.59
N LYS A 60 -38.16 -5.57 11.53
CA LYS A 60 -38.26 -6.46 10.36
C LYS A 60 -37.20 -6.20 9.28
N HIS A 61 -36.48 -5.09 9.39
CA HIS A 61 -35.48 -4.64 8.41
C HIS A 61 -34.19 -4.18 9.09
N PRO A 62 -33.53 -5.07 9.87
CA PRO A 62 -32.29 -4.70 10.57
C PRO A 62 -31.17 -4.44 9.58
N ARG A 63 -30.45 -3.33 9.77
CA ARG A 63 -29.33 -2.94 8.92
C ARG A 63 -28.01 -3.09 9.63
N TYR A 64 -27.00 -3.48 8.87
CA TYR A 64 -25.61 -3.58 9.30
C TYR A 64 -24.71 -2.94 8.24
N ILE A 65 -23.78 -2.09 8.62
CA ILE A 65 -22.86 -1.43 7.68
C ILE A 65 -21.69 -2.35 7.37
N LEU A 66 -21.37 -2.51 6.08
CA LEU A 66 -20.17 -3.13 5.60
C LEU A 66 -19.34 -2.07 4.86
N ALA A 67 -18.26 -1.58 5.50
CA ALA A 67 -17.47 -0.46 5.01
C ALA A 67 -16.09 -0.91 4.54
N GLY A 68 -15.60 -0.28 3.49
CA GLY A 68 -14.24 -0.47 2.98
C GLY A 68 -13.84 0.68 2.07
N ALA A 69 -12.55 0.80 1.76
CA ALA A 69 -12.03 1.91 0.98
C ALA A 69 -12.75 2.07 -0.38
N THR A 70 -12.98 0.96 -1.07
CA THR A 70 -13.65 0.90 -2.38
C THR A 70 -14.58 -0.32 -2.48
N SER A 71 -15.42 -0.37 -3.53
CA SER A 71 -16.23 -1.57 -3.82
C SER A 71 -15.35 -2.81 -4.06
N ASN A 72 -14.21 -2.63 -4.75
CA ASN A 72 -13.28 -3.71 -5.01
C ASN A 72 -12.62 -4.24 -3.73
N SER A 73 -12.26 -3.37 -2.77
CA SER A 73 -11.71 -3.83 -1.49
C SER A 73 -12.73 -4.62 -0.68
N ILE A 74 -14.00 -4.18 -0.62
CA ILE A 74 -15.08 -4.95 0.02
C ILE A 74 -15.25 -6.31 -0.67
N TYR A 75 -15.28 -6.34 -2.00
CA TYR A 75 -15.46 -7.58 -2.73
C TYR A 75 -14.30 -8.54 -2.49
N ASN A 76 -13.06 -8.09 -2.70
CA ASN A 76 -11.87 -8.95 -2.62
C ASN A 76 -11.57 -9.41 -1.19
N ASN A 77 -11.62 -8.49 -0.21
CA ASN A 77 -11.21 -8.78 1.15
C ASN A 77 -12.29 -9.47 1.99
N ILE A 78 -13.57 -9.30 1.61
CA ILE A 78 -14.68 -9.79 2.43
C ILE A 78 -15.59 -10.73 1.64
N ILE A 79 -16.23 -10.26 0.58
CA ILE A 79 -17.27 -11.06 -0.09
C ILE A 79 -16.70 -12.33 -0.73
N SER A 80 -15.59 -12.20 -1.47
CA SER A 80 -14.88 -13.33 -2.08
C SER A 80 -14.32 -14.29 -1.02
N GLU A 81 -13.78 -13.74 0.07
CA GLU A 81 -13.24 -14.53 1.17
C GLU A 81 -14.34 -15.29 1.94
N LEU A 82 -15.51 -14.67 2.16
CA LEU A 82 -16.67 -15.38 2.76
C LEU A 82 -17.10 -16.56 1.89
N GLN A 83 -17.03 -16.43 0.57
CA GLN A 83 -17.33 -17.53 -0.33
C GLN A 83 -16.27 -18.64 -0.24
N THR A 84 -14.98 -18.26 -0.26
CA THR A 84 -13.86 -19.21 -0.27
C THR A 84 -13.73 -19.94 1.08
N GLN A 85 -13.82 -19.21 2.18
CA GLN A 85 -13.58 -19.74 3.52
C GLN A 85 -14.80 -20.43 4.15
N PHE A 86 -16.01 -19.91 3.87
CA PHE A 86 -17.24 -20.37 4.54
C PHE A 86 -18.30 -20.90 3.57
N GLY A 87 -18.02 -20.92 2.25
CA GLY A 87 -18.98 -21.37 1.24
C GLY A 87 -20.20 -20.46 1.10
N LEU A 88 -20.11 -19.19 1.56
CA LEU A 88 -21.23 -18.25 1.58
C LEU A 88 -21.18 -17.36 0.34
N THR A 89 -22.15 -17.53 -0.58
CA THR A 89 -22.28 -16.66 -1.75
C THR A 89 -23.24 -15.52 -1.44
N LEU A 90 -22.72 -14.29 -1.40
CA LEU A 90 -23.49 -13.07 -1.23
C LEU A 90 -23.64 -12.34 -2.57
N ARG A 91 -24.87 -11.95 -2.91
CA ARG A 91 -25.17 -11.16 -4.12
C ARG A 91 -25.83 -9.85 -3.71
N GLN A 92 -25.53 -8.78 -4.43
CA GLN A 92 -26.21 -7.52 -4.25
C GLN A 92 -27.63 -7.58 -4.83
N ASP A 93 -28.53 -6.94 -4.12
CA ASP A 93 -29.88 -6.69 -4.60
C ASP A 93 -29.93 -5.45 -5.54
N PHE A 94 -31.13 -5.05 -5.95
CA PHE A 94 -31.38 -3.87 -6.79
C PHE A 94 -30.86 -2.55 -6.18
N HIS A 95 -30.80 -2.46 -4.84
CA HIS A 95 -30.28 -1.29 -4.12
C HIS A 95 -28.77 -1.36 -3.86
N GLY A 96 -28.10 -2.43 -4.30
CA GLY A 96 -26.68 -2.67 -4.05
C GLY A 96 -26.38 -3.22 -2.65
N HIS A 97 -27.39 -3.66 -1.90
CA HIS A 97 -27.20 -4.26 -0.58
C HIS A 97 -26.99 -5.79 -0.67
N TYR A 98 -26.27 -6.34 0.30
CA TYR A 98 -26.20 -7.79 0.49
C TYR A 98 -27.14 -8.22 1.60
N HIS A 99 -27.56 -9.47 1.60
CA HIS A 99 -28.46 -10.03 2.60
C HIS A 99 -27.93 -11.34 3.17
N LEU A 100 -27.88 -11.44 4.50
CA LEU A 100 -27.52 -12.67 5.20
C LEU A 100 -28.20 -12.72 6.58
N PHE A 101 -28.70 -13.89 6.97
CA PHE A 101 -29.41 -14.11 8.25
C PHE A 101 -30.58 -13.16 8.53
N GLY A 102 -31.22 -12.65 7.47
CA GLY A 102 -32.30 -11.68 7.59
C GLY A 102 -31.85 -10.26 7.92
N VAL A 103 -30.57 -9.96 7.77
CA VAL A 103 -29.99 -8.64 7.94
C VAL A 103 -29.69 -8.02 6.58
N ASP A 104 -30.04 -6.75 6.44
CA ASP A 104 -29.73 -5.92 5.29
C ASP A 104 -28.32 -5.29 5.48
N ILE A 105 -27.37 -5.73 4.68
CA ILE A 105 -25.96 -5.33 4.75
C ILE A 105 -25.73 -4.20 3.76
N VAL A 106 -25.48 -2.99 4.27
CA VAL A 106 -25.35 -1.76 3.48
C VAL A 106 -23.88 -1.44 3.22
N PRO A 107 -23.40 -1.50 1.95
CA PRO A 107 -22.03 -1.13 1.64
C PRO A 107 -21.80 0.37 1.80
N VAL A 108 -20.66 0.75 2.41
CA VAL A 108 -20.22 2.15 2.55
C VAL A 108 -18.77 2.27 2.07
N TYR A 109 -18.52 3.14 1.09
CA TYR A 109 -17.19 3.36 0.52
C TYR A 109 -16.49 4.52 1.23
N THR A 110 -15.40 4.23 1.92
CA THR A 110 -14.84 5.14 2.93
C THR A 110 -13.68 6.01 2.43
N LYS A 111 -13.11 5.75 1.24
CA LYS A 111 -11.90 6.44 0.76
C LYS A 111 -12.06 7.96 0.60
N SER A 112 -13.24 8.43 0.30
CA SER A 112 -13.53 9.86 0.10
C SER A 112 -14.76 10.33 0.88
N ILE A 113 -14.89 11.64 1.07
CA ILE A 113 -16.01 12.27 1.76
C ILE A 113 -17.38 11.97 1.12
N THR A 114 -17.39 11.58 -0.15
CA THR A 114 -18.63 11.17 -0.85
C THR A 114 -19.29 9.95 -0.23
N GLY A 115 -18.54 9.13 0.51
CA GLY A 115 -19.06 8.01 1.30
C GLY A 115 -20.07 8.40 2.36
N LEU A 116 -20.11 9.67 2.80
CA LEU A 116 -21.13 10.18 3.70
C LEU A 116 -22.57 9.99 3.17
N ALA A 117 -22.75 10.09 1.86
CA ALA A 117 -24.08 9.95 1.25
C ALA A 117 -24.66 8.53 1.44
N SER A 118 -23.83 7.50 1.34
CA SER A 118 -24.25 6.10 1.55
C SER A 118 -24.37 5.71 3.03
N ALA A 119 -23.67 6.42 3.93
CA ALA A 119 -23.76 6.16 5.37
C ALA A 119 -24.96 6.83 6.04
N ARG A 120 -25.52 7.89 5.46
CA ARG A 120 -26.60 8.71 6.05
C ARG A 120 -27.99 8.11 5.82
N GLY A 121 -28.94 8.56 6.66
CA GLY A 121 -30.39 8.31 6.47
C GLY A 121 -30.91 7.03 7.10
N PHE A 122 -30.10 6.27 7.84
CA PHE A 122 -30.57 5.08 8.56
C PHE A 122 -29.79 4.84 9.86
N THR A 123 -30.34 4.00 10.71
CA THR A 123 -29.70 3.52 11.94
C THR A 123 -29.22 2.08 11.73
N SER A 124 -28.00 1.79 12.18
CA SER A 124 -27.37 0.47 12.05
C SER A 124 -27.22 -0.23 13.40
N TYR A 125 -27.28 -1.56 13.38
CA TYR A 125 -26.97 -2.41 14.54
C TYR A 125 -25.48 -2.64 14.75
N GLY A 126 -24.65 -2.17 13.83
CA GLY A 126 -23.18 -2.26 13.91
C GLY A 126 -22.53 -2.01 12.56
N ALA A 127 -21.21 -2.09 12.54
CA ALA A 127 -20.43 -1.93 11.34
C ALA A 127 -19.20 -2.85 11.34
N TYR A 128 -18.83 -3.33 10.17
CA TYR A 128 -17.49 -3.84 9.89
C TYR A 128 -16.79 -2.85 8.96
N VAL A 129 -15.65 -2.32 9.37
CA VAL A 129 -14.83 -1.37 8.59
C VAL A 129 -13.50 -2.00 8.24
N ASN A 130 -13.38 -2.44 7.00
CA ASN A 130 -12.14 -3.03 6.48
C ASN A 130 -11.17 -1.92 6.07
N GLU A 131 -9.89 -2.08 6.39
CA GLU A 131 -8.79 -1.15 6.13
C GLU A 131 -9.10 0.26 6.69
N ALA A 132 -9.45 0.33 7.97
CA ALA A 132 -9.96 1.56 8.61
C ALA A 132 -8.98 2.75 8.54
N SER A 133 -7.65 2.54 8.44
CA SER A 133 -6.68 3.63 8.25
C SER A 133 -6.81 4.32 6.89
N LEU A 134 -7.35 3.65 5.88
CA LEU A 134 -7.58 4.25 4.57
C LEU A 134 -8.90 5.04 4.49
N ALA A 135 -9.70 4.99 5.53
CA ALA A 135 -10.99 5.67 5.57
C ALA A 135 -10.84 7.18 5.77
N ASN A 136 -11.68 7.94 5.09
CA ASN A 136 -11.88 9.35 5.43
C ASN A 136 -12.44 9.44 6.86
N HIS A 137 -11.82 10.25 7.71
CA HIS A 137 -12.16 10.38 9.13
C HIS A 137 -13.63 10.79 9.36
N GLU A 138 -14.17 11.69 8.55
CA GLU A 138 -15.57 12.12 8.67
C GLU A 138 -16.56 11.00 8.32
N VAL A 139 -16.22 10.16 7.33
CA VAL A 139 -17.04 8.99 6.98
C VAL A 139 -17.02 7.97 8.11
N PHE A 140 -15.86 7.73 8.73
CA PHE A 140 -15.76 6.84 9.89
C PHE A 140 -16.59 7.36 11.07
N ASN A 141 -16.53 8.67 11.36
CA ASN A 141 -17.35 9.30 12.39
C ASN A 141 -18.86 9.18 12.09
N GLU A 142 -19.26 9.32 10.82
CA GLU A 142 -20.66 9.13 10.44
C GLU A 142 -21.10 7.67 10.63
N ILE A 143 -20.29 6.68 10.26
CA ILE A 143 -20.55 5.26 10.54
C ILE A 143 -20.74 5.04 12.04
N GLN A 144 -19.90 5.62 12.88
CA GLN A 144 -20.01 5.55 14.33
C GLN A 144 -21.33 6.13 14.83
N ASN A 145 -21.76 7.29 14.27
CA ASN A 145 -23.04 7.94 14.60
C ASN A 145 -24.25 7.06 14.19
N ARG A 146 -24.14 6.31 13.08
CA ARG A 146 -25.22 5.41 12.64
C ARG A 146 -25.34 4.17 13.51
N CYS A 147 -24.26 3.70 14.12
CA CYS A 147 -24.26 2.56 15.04
C CYS A 147 -24.77 2.94 16.43
N SER A 148 -26.00 3.50 16.47
CA SER A 148 -26.62 4.02 17.69
C SER A 148 -27.65 3.08 18.33
N GLN A 149 -27.89 1.91 17.77
CA GLN A 149 -28.75 0.90 18.41
C GLN A 149 -28.12 0.41 19.72
N PRO A 150 -28.90 0.22 20.80
CA PRO A 150 -28.38 -0.38 22.02
C PRO A 150 -27.73 -1.73 21.76
N GLY A 151 -26.46 -1.87 22.18
CA GLY A 151 -25.65 -3.04 21.96
C GLY A 151 -25.01 -3.09 20.56
N SER A 152 -24.99 -1.99 19.80
CA SER A 152 -24.25 -1.95 18.54
C SER A 152 -22.74 -2.05 18.76
N HIS A 153 -22.07 -2.77 17.85
CA HIS A 153 -20.62 -2.89 17.82
C HIS A 153 -20.05 -2.41 16.48
N ILE A 154 -18.83 -1.90 16.51
CA ILE A 154 -18.02 -1.66 15.33
C ILE A 154 -16.78 -2.53 15.43
N ILE A 155 -16.54 -3.35 14.42
CA ILE A 155 -15.29 -4.11 14.26
C ILE A 155 -14.52 -3.53 13.09
N CYS A 156 -13.20 -3.43 13.20
CA CYS A 156 -12.35 -2.95 12.12
C CYS A 156 -10.99 -3.60 12.12
N ASP A 157 -10.48 -3.85 10.92
CA ASP A 157 -9.10 -4.19 10.69
C ASP A 157 -8.34 -3.03 10.02
N THR A 158 -7.03 -2.99 10.20
CA THR A 158 -6.17 -1.99 9.58
C THR A 158 -4.71 -2.40 9.58
N ASN A 159 -3.96 -1.92 8.60
CA ASN A 159 -2.51 -1.89 8.67
C ASN A 159 -2.04 -0.58 9.34
N PRO A 160 -0.86 -0.58 9.98
CA PRO A 160 -0.31 0.62 10.58
C PRO A 160 0.02 1.70 9.55
N ASP A 161 -0.03 2.94 10.02
CA ASP A 161 0.36 4.13 9.30
C ASP A 161 1.23 5.01 10.23
N ILE A 162 1.23 6.33 10.06
CA ILE A 162 1.97 7.26 10.91
C ILE A 162 1.42 7.30 12.34
N PRO A 163 2.25 7.54 13.36
CA PRO A 163 1.80 7.60 14.76
C PRO A 163 0.78 8.70 15.06
N THR A 164 0.76 9.77 14.25
CA THR A 164 -0.17 10.90 14.37
C THR A 164 -1.50 10.68 13.64
N HIS A 165 -1.70 9.51 13.03
CA HIS A 165 -2.94 9.19 12.33
C HIS A 165 -4.15 9.22 13.29
N TRP A 166 -5.28 9.77 12.84
CA TRP A 166 -6.50 9.94 13.65
C TRP A 166 -6.99 8.62 14.28
N LEU A 167 -6.91 7.49 13.56
CA LEU A 167 -7.32 6.18 14.08
C LEU A 167 -6.44 5.74 15.26
N LYS A 168 -5.12 6.03 15.17
CA LYS A 168 -4.16 5.75 16.24
C LYS A 168 -4.45 6.64 17.45
N THR A 169 -4.42 7.96 17.25
CA THR A 169 -4.51 8.94 18.35
C THR A 169 -5.86 8.99 19.05
N ASN A 170 -6.96 8.86 18.28
CA ASN A 170 -8.31 9.02 18.84
C ASN A 170 -8.91 7.71 19.34
N PHE A 171 -8.43 6.55 18.82
CA PHE A 171 -9.03 5.25 19.11
C PHE A 171 -8.05 4.26 19.69
N ILE A 172 -6.94 3.90 18.99
CA ILE A 172 -6.02 2.83 19.46
C ILE A 172 -5.34 3.22 20.77
N ASP A 173 -4.90 4.47 20.90
CA ASP A 173 -4.26 5.01 22.11
C ASP A 173 -5.28 5.55 23.14
N ASN A 174 -6.56 5.45 22.87
CA ASN A 174 -7.58 5.87 23.82
C ASN A 174 -7.84 4.77 24.86
N HIS A 175 -7.34 4.97 26.05
CA HIS A 175 -7.48 4.03 27.17
C HIS A 175 -8.64 4.39 28.14
N ASP A 176 -9.50 5.34 27.78
CA ASP A 176 -10.71 5.63 28.57
C ASP A 176 -11.67 4.43 28.47
N SER A 177 -11.90 3.78 29.60
CA SER A 177 -12.79 2.61 29.68
C SER A 177 -14.23 2.93 29.23
N LYS A 178 -14.67 4.20 29.33
CA LYS A 178 -16.00 4.64 28.87
C LYS A 178 -16.11 4.68 27.35
N ALA A 179 -15.00 4.81 26.64
CA ALA A 179 -14.98 4.76 25.18
C ALA A 179 -15.30 3.35 24.65
N GLY A 180 -15.07 2.32 25.46
CA GLY A 180 -15.38 0.94 25.14
C GLY A 180 -14.58 0.42 23.92
N ILE A 181 -13.29 0.80 23.83
CA ILE A 181 -12.43 0.42 22.73
C ILE A 181 -11.54 -0.77 23.14
N LEU A 182 -11.52 -1.80 22.33
CA LEU A 182 -10.55 -2.92 22.42
C LEU A 182 -9.65 -2.88 21.17
N SER A 183 -8.36 -2.86 21.37
CA SER A 183 -7.40 -2.94 20.26
C SER A 183 -6.44 -4.12 20.43
N PHE A 184 -6.08 -4.76 19.31
CA PHE A 184 -5.16 -5.90 19.24
C PHE A 184 -4.16 -5.65 18.15
N THR A 185 -2.87 -5.78 18.47
CA THR A 185 -1.80 -5.69 17.49
C THR A 185 -1.38 -7.09 17.05
N PHE A 186 -1.27 -7.27 15.74
CA PHE A 186 -0.84 -8.49 15.09
C PHE A 186 0.53 -8.30 14.44
N THR A 187 1.42 -9.25 14.62
CA THR A 187 2.67 -9.38 13.87
C THR A 187 2.51 -10.42 12.76
N ILE A 188 3.46 -10.50 11.83
CA ILE A 188 3.41 -11.56 10.80
C ILE A 188 3.52 -12.96 11.43
N ASP A 189 4.22 -13.10 12.57
CA ASP A 189 4.42 -14.36 13.27
C ASP A 189 3.14 -14.88 13.94
N ASP A 190 2.14 -14.04 14.15
CA ASP A 190 0.85 -14.46 14.69
C ASP A 190 0.05 -15.31 13.70
N ASN A 191 0.41 -15.27 12.40
CA ASN A 191 -0.20 -16.11 11.38
C ASN A 191 0.61 -17.39 11.14
N THR A 192 0.40 -18.38 11.98
CA THR A 192 1.08 -19.68 11.93
C THR A 192 0.68 -20.55 10.73
N THR A 193 -0.26 -20.09 9.88
CA THR A 193 -0.68 -20.81 8.66
C THR A 193 0.19 -20.47 7.45
N LEU A 194 1.00 -19.41 7.53
CA LEU A 194 1.93 -19.06 6.47
C LEU A 194 3.10 -20.04 6.40
N ALA A 195 3.56 -20.30 5.18
CA ALA A 195 4.77 -21.07 4.98
C ALA A 195 5.99 -20.34 5.60
N ARG A 196 6.85 -21.07 6.27
CA ARG A 196 7.97 -20.51 7.01
C ARG A 196 8.97 -19.77 6.11
N ASP A 197 9.27 -20.32 4.96
CA ASP A 197 10.13 -19.72 3.95
C ASP A 197 9.58 -18.40 3.42
N TYR A 198 8.25 -18.28 3.26
CA TYR A 198 7.58 -17.04 2.92
C TYR A 198 7.78 -15.97 4.02
N VAL A 199 7.59 -16.32 5.29
CA VAL A 199 7.76 -15.38 6.41
C VAL A 199 9.22 -14.94 6.53
N GLU A 200 10.18 -15.86 6.38
CA GLU A 200 11.61 -15.56 6.41
C GLU A 200 12.00 -14.65 5.23
N SER A 201 11.49 -14.90 4.03
CA SER A 201 11.71 -14.06 2.85
C SER A 201 11.15 -12.65 3.05
N MET A 202 9.93 -12.52 3.58
CA MET A 202 9.31 -11.22 3.88
C MET A 202 10.15 -10.43 4.89
N LYS A 203 10.63 -11.07 5.96
CA LYS A 203 11.48 -10.44 6.97
C LYS A 203 12.84 -10.03 6.40
N ALA A 204 13.42 -10.84 5.52
CA ALA A 204 14.70 -10.55 4.88
C ALA A 204 14.63 -9.40 3.89
N SER A 205 13.51 -9.26 3.17
CA SER A 205 13.36 -8.25 2.12
C SER A 205 13.00 -6.85 2.64
N LYS A 206 12.44 -6.72 3.84
CA LYS A 206 11.99 -5.43 4.39
C LYS A 206 12.97 -4.85 5.39
N SER A 207 13.06 -3.51 5.44
CA SER A 207 13.92 -2.79 6.38
C SER A 207 13.26 -1.53 6.92
N GLY A 208 13.81 -0.95 7.98
CA GLY A 208 13.38 0.31 8.58
C GLY A 208 11.88 0.35 8.84
N MET A 209 11.26 1.45 8.48
CA MET A 209 9.83 1.67 8.67
C MET A 209 8.95 0.56 8.06
N PHE A 210 9.32 0.02 6.90
CA PHE A 210 8.55 -1.04 6.24
C PHE A 210 8.63 -2.36 7.02
N TYR A 211 9.78 -2.68 7.62
CA TYR A 211 9.89 -3.82 8.51
C TYR A 211 9.02 -3.63 9.76
N ASP A 212 9.10 -2.46 10.37
CA ASP A 212 8.34 -2.15 11.58
C ASP A 212 6.82 -2.19 11.34
N ARG A 213 6.34 -1.65 10.22
CA ARG A 213 4.91 -1.67 9.88
C ARG A 213 4.43 -3.04 9.43
N ASP A 214 5.12 -3.66 8.47
CA ASP A 214 4.60 -4.82 7.75
C ASP A 214 4.94 -6.15 8.41
N ILE A 215 5.97 -6.18 9.28
CA ILE A 215 6.40 -7.37 10.02
C ILE A 215 5.96 -7.29 11.49
N LEU A 216 6.29 -6.17 12.16
CA LEU A 216 6.01 -6.00 13.59
C LEU A 216 4.64 -5.37 13.88
N GLY A 217 3.97 -4.79 12.89
CA GLY A 217 2.66 -4.17 13.04
C GLY A 217 2.67 -2.84 13.80
N LEU A 218 3.79 -2.12 13.80
CA LEU A 218 3.99 -0.90 14.56
C LEU A 218 3.55 0.34 13.79
N TRP A 219 2.95 1.30 14.49
CA TRP A 219 2.63 2.61 13.95
C TRP A 219 3.85 3.52 14.09
N VAL A 220 4.61 3.66 13.01
CA VAL A 220 5.88 4.40 12.97
C VAL A 220 5.98 5.26 11.72
N THR A 221 6.84 6.27 11.77
CA THR A 221 7.30 7.02 10.59
C THR A 221 8.71 6.61 10.24
N GLY A 222 9.12 6.85 8.99
CA GLY A 222 10.52 6.78 8.63
C GLY A 222 11.31 7.91 9.30
N GLU A 223 12.50 7.61 9.73
CA GLU A 223 13.45 8.56 10.31
C GLU A 223 14.79 8.47 9.57
N GLY A 224 15.49 9.62 9.47
CA GLY A 224 16.78 9.69 8.79
C GLY A 224 16.69 9.49 7.28
N ILE A 225 17.68 8.84 6.71
CA ILE A 225 17.82 8.60 5.27
C ILE A 225 16.78 7.57 4.78
N VAL A 226 16.16 7.83 3.64
CA VAL A 226 15.11 6.98 3.07
C VAL A 226 15.67 5.59 2.70
N TYR A 227 16.80 5.55 1.99
CA TYR A 227 17.45 4.32 1.53
C TYR A 227 18.63 3.94 2.44
N GLN A 228 18.33 3.62 3.71
CA GLN A 228 19.34 3.37 4.76
C GLN A 228 20.26 2.17 4.51
N ASP A 229 19.81 1.19 3.70
CA ASP A 229 20.61 -0.01 3.37
C ASP A 229 21.58 0.23 2.20
N PHE A 230 21.61 1.44 1.61
CA PHE A 230 22.54 1.75 0.54
C PHE A 230 23.96 1.92 1.10
N ASP A 231 24.84 1.01 0.70
CA ASP A 231 26.26 1.04 1.07
C ASP A 231 27.12 1.38 -0.15
N LYS A 232 27.71 2.59 -0.13
CA LYS A 232 28.56 3.07 -1.23
C LYS A 232 29.78 2.21 -1.51
N ASP A 233 30.33 1.56 -0.46
CA ASP A 233 31.59 0.80 -0.58
C ASP A 233 31.39 -0.53 -1.30
N THR A 234 30.19 -1.10 -1.24
CA THR A 234 29.83 -2.36 -1.89
C THR A 234 28.93 -2.20 -3.12
N MET A 235 28.21 -1.08 -3.24
CA MET A 235 27.22 -0.89 -4.31
C MET A 235 27.70 0.03 -5.41
N VAL A 236 28.72 0.87 -5.18
CA VAL A 236 29.37 1.65 -6.26
C VAL A 236 30.50 0.81 -6.85
N ILE A 237 30.37 0.45 -8.14
CA ILE A 237 31.31 -0.41 -8.85
C ILE A 237 32.06 0.35 -9.94
N PRO A 238 33.27 -0.11 -10.35
CA PRO A 238 33.96 0.39 -11.52
C PRO A 238 33.12 0.25 -12.79
N ASP A 239 33.25 1.20 -13.73
CA ASP A 239 32.44 1.25 -14.95
C ASP A 239 32.69 0.06 -15.89
N ASP A 240 33.85 -0.55 -15.82
CA ASP A 240 34.26 -1.76 -16.60
C ASP A 240 33.72 -3.08 -16.00
N GLN A 241 33.07 -3.04 -14.86
CA GLN A 241 32.44 -4.21 -14.23
C GLN A 241 30.95 -4.36 -14.57
N VAL A 242 30.41 -3.53 -15.46
CA VAL A 242 29.03 -3.65 -15.92
C VAL A 242 28.92 -4.82 -16.92
N PRO A 243 27.89 -5.69 -16.82
CA PRO A 243 27.62 -6.72 -17.82
C PRO A 243 27.32 -6.13 -19.21
N GLU A 244 27.69 -6.86 -20.28
CA GLU A 244 27.48 -6.39 -21.65
C GLU A 244 26.00 -6.46 -22.09
N ASN A 245 25.22 -7.43 -21.59
CA ASN A 245 23.87 -7.73 -22.06
C ASN A 245 22.80 -7.22 -21.09
N LEU A 246 22.72 -5.92 -20.89
CA LEU A 246 21.67 -5.33 -20.04
C LEU A 246 20.39 -5.01 -20.82
N GLU A 247 19.26 -5.20 -20.17
CA GLU A 247 17.96 -4.70 -20.63
C GLU A 247 17.74 -3.27 -20.13
N TYR A 248 17.90 -2.29 -21.03
CA TYR A 248 17.90 -0.88 -20.66
C TYR A 248 16.52 -0.26 -20.57
N TYR A 249 16.36 0.67 -19.64
CA TYR A 249 15.19 1.53 -19.46
C TYR A 249 15.56 2.84 -18.73
N CYS A 250 14.68 3.83 -18.78
CA CYS A 250 14.94 5.14 -18.21
C CYS A 250 13.82 5.59 -17.28
N GLY A 251 14.18 6.37 -16.26
CA GLY A 251 13.27 7.22 -15.51
C GLY A 251 13.46 8.66 -15.90
N VAL A 252 12.38 9.43 -15.88
CA VAL A 252 12.43 10.86 -16.23
C VAL A 252 11.64 11.64 -15.19
N ASP A 253 12.33 12.53 -14.49
CA ASP A 253 11.70 13.51 -13.60
C ASP A 253 11.78 14.92 -14.22
N TRP A 254 10.61 15.61 -14.29
CA TRP A 254 10.51 16.95 -14.83
C TRP A 254 10.52 17.97 -13.71
N GLY A 255 11.61 18.74 -13.55
CA GLY A 255 11.68 19.87 -12.63
C GLY A 255 10.76 21.02 -13.04
N PHE A 256 9.85 21.43 -12.16
CA PHE A 256 8.82 22.43 -12.49
C PHE A 256 9.10 23.83 -12.01
N ALA A 257 9.81 23.96 -10.90
CA ALA A 257 10.09 25.26 -10.33
C ALA A 257 11.38 25.86 -10.89
N LYS A 258 11.49 27.20 -10.85
CA LYS A 258 12.72 27.89 -11.23
C LYS A 258 13.87 27.39 -10.34
N GLY A 259 14.86 26.74 -10.95
CA GLY A 259 16.00 26.16 -10.24
C GLY A 259 15.90 24.65 -9.99
N HIS A 260 14.77 23.99 -10.28
CA HIS A 260 14.68 22.53 -10.23
C HIS A 260 15.32 21.89 -11.48
N GLU A 261 15.99 20.78 -11.28
CA GLU A 261 16.62 20.02 -12.35
C GLU A 261 15.60 19.07 -12.98
N ASN A 262 15.65 18.94 -14.31
CA ASN A 262 15.12 17.78 -14.98
C ASN A 262 16.19 16.68 -14.93
N VAL A 263 15.78 15.45 -14.75
CA VAL A 263 16.70 14.31 -14.63
C VAL A 263 16.23 13.15 -15.50
N ILE A 264 17.17 12.54 -16.23
CA ILE A 264 17.01 11.23 -16.84
C ILE A 264 18.02 10.29 -16.18
N THR A 265 17.53 9.24 -15.53
CA THR A 265 18.36 8.11 -15.08
C THR A 265 18.27 6.97 -16.09
N VAL A 266 19.42 6.39 -16.47
CA VAL A 266 19.50 5.21 -17.34
C VAL A 266 19.87 4.02 -16.50
N MET A 267 19.04 2.98 -16.57
CA MET A 267 19.26 1.72 -15.86
C MET A 267 19.26 0.55 -16.81
N GLY A 268 19.94 -0.51 -16.41
CA GLY A 268 19.92 -1.76 -17.12
C GLY A 268 19.84 -2.93 -16.16
N ASP A 269 18.95 -3.87 -16.44
CA ASP A 269 18.82 -5.11 -15.70
C ASP A 269 19.66 -6.21 -16.36
N ASP A 270 20.43 -6.92 -15.56
CA ASP A 270 21.09 -8.15 -15.98
C ASP A 270 20.11 -9.33 -15.87
N PRO A 271 19.70 -9.93 -17.00
CA PRO A 271 18.72 -11.02 -16.99
C PRO A 271 19.25 -12.31 -16.35
N GLU A 272 20.56 -12.46 -16.19
CA GLU A 272 21.16 -13.66 -15.59
C GLU A 272 21.18 -13.59 -14.06
N THR A 273 21.50 -12.41 -13.51
CA THR A 273 21.69 -12.22 -12.06
C THR A 273 20.53 -11.50 -11.39
N ASP A 274 19.60 -10.93 -12.16
CA ASP A 274 18.53 -10.06 -11.67
C ASP A 274 19.09 -8.85 -10.87
N VAL A 275 20.26 -8.31 -11.29
CA VAL A 275 20.85 -7.09 -10.71
C VAL A 275 20.59 -5.92 -11.63
N THR A 276 20.11 -4.82 -11.06
CA THR A 276 19.93 -3.53 -11.75
C THR A 276 21.17 -2.68 -11.60
N TYR A 277 21.62 -2.10 -12.70
CA TYR A 277 22.75 -1.18 -12.77
C TYR A 277 22.27 0.22 -13.16
N LEU A 278 22.59 1.23 -12.34
CA LEU A 278 22.46 2.64 -12.73
C LEU A 278 23.68 3.00 -13.56
N THR A 279 23.47 3.18 -14.87
CA THR A 279 24.56 3.32 -15.85
C THR A 279 24.84 4.77 -16.23
N ASP A 280 23.82 5.64 -16.28
CA ASP A 280 23.98 7.04 -16.60
C ASP A 280 22.96 7.92 -15.87
N ILE A 281 23.34 9.15 -15.58
CA ILE A 281 22.48 10.22 -15.05
C ILE A 281 22.71 11.48 -15.88
N PHE A 282 21.65 11.99 -16.49
CA PHE A 282 21.64 13.27 -17.15
C PHE A 282 20.79 14.24 -16.34
N SER A 283 21.38 15.32 -15.85
CA SER A 283 20.67 16.36 -15.10
C SER A 283 20.98 17.74 -15.62
N SER A 284 19.99 18.61 -15.69
CA SER A 284 20.18 20.01 -16.06
C SER A 284 19.00 20.88 -15.68
N THR A 285 19.26 22.14 -15.37
CA THR A 285 18.25 23.15 -15.12
C THR A 285 18.03 24.05 -16.35
N GLY A 286 16.80 24.57 -16.50
CA GLY A 286 16.46 25.58 -17.49
C GLY A 286 16.53 25.15 -18.95
N LYS A 287 16.53 23.84 -19.22
CA LYS A 287 16.52 23.30 -20.58
C LYS A 287 15.09 23.06 -21.06
N TYR A 288 14.85 23.37 -22.36
CA TYR A 288 13.59 23.04 -23.03
C TYR A 288 13.51 21.55 -23.37
N VAL A 289 12.32 21.07 -23.65
CA VAL A 289 12.04 19.64 -23.93
C VAL A 289 12.87 19.09 -25.11
N ASP A 290 13.20 19.90 -26.11
CA ASP A 290 14.03 19.46 -27.25
C ASP A 290 15.43 18.98 -26.81
N TYR A 291 16.05 19.66 -25.85
CA TYR A 291 17.33 19.20 -25.28
C TYR A 291 17.23 17.78 -24.71
N TRP A 292 16.12 17.47 -24.05
CA TRP A 292 15.88 16.15 -23.46
C TRP A 292 15.53 15.09 -24.51
N VAL A 293 14.92 15.50 -25.62
CA VAL A 293 14.73 14.65 -26.81
C VAL A 293 16.09 14.27 -27.40
N ASP A 294 17.03 15.21 -27.52
CA ASP A 294 18.38 14.93 -28.02
C ASP A 294 19.13 13.95 -27.10
N ILE A 295 19.04 14.14 -25.79
CA ILE A 295 19.60 13.18 -24.80
C ILE A 295 18.96 11.80 -24.95
N ALA A 296 17.63 11.73 -25.08
CA ALA A 296 16.94 10.44 -25.24
C ALA A 296 17.34 9.73 -26.54
N HIS A 297 17.56 10.45 -27.65
CA HIS A 297 18.08 9.89 -28.88
C HIS A 297 19.52 9.39 -28.74
N GLN A 298 20.41 10.09 -28.03
CA GLN A 298 21.74 9.61 -27.71
C GLN A 298 21.70 8.29 -26.91
N ILE A 299 20.81 8.18 -25.94
CA ILE A 299 20.60 6.95 -25.16
C ILE A 299 20.11 5.82 -26.09
N GLN A 300 19.18 6.10 -27.00
CA GLN A 300 18.67 5.13 -27.97
C GLN A 300 19.78 4.64 -28.94
N GLU A 301 20.65 5.53 -29.40
CA GLU A 301 21.79 5.18 -30.25
C GLU A 301 22.79 4.25 -29.55
N GLN A 302 22.98 4.43 -28.24
CA GLN A 302 23.91 3.63 -27.44
C GLN A 302 23.34 2.26 -27.01
N HIS A 303 22.05 2.22 -26.67
CA HIS A 303 21.44 1.08 -25.98
C HIS A 303 20.26 0.45 -26.74
N GLY A 304 19.89 0.98 -27.90
CA GLY A 304 18.80 0.49 -28.74
C GLY A 304 17.51 1.32 -28.67
N TYR A 305 16.70 1.21 -29.71
CA TYR A 305 15.52 2.07 -29.90
C TYR A 305 14.29 1.62 -29.10
N ASN A 306 14.30 0.43 -28.51
CA ASN A 306 13.14 -0.12 -27.80
C ASN A 306 13.20 0.07 -26.28
N ILE A 307 13.77 1.17 -25.82
CA ILE A 307 13.93 1.52 -24.40
C ILE A 307 12.65 2.16 -23.88
N ASN A 308 12.13 1.72 -22.73
CA ASN A 308 11.03 2.39 -22.04
C ASN A 308 11.55 3.63 -21.28
N TYR A 309 10.85 4.75 -21.43
CA TYR A 309 11.06 5.96 -20.63
C TYR A 309 9.86 6.15 -19.70
N TRP A 310 10.07 5.93 -18.40
CA TRP A 310 9.06 6.10 -17.36
C TRP A 310 9.07 7.54 -16.85
N CYS A 311 8.15 8.34 -17.35
CA CYS A 311 8.15 9.80 -17.18
C CYS A 311 7.20 10.25 -16.08
N ASP A 312 7.60 11.29 -15.34
CA ASP A 312 6.67 12.03 -14.50
C ASP A 312 5.44 12.49 -15.31
N SER A 313 4.26 12.08 -14.85
CA SER A 313 2.98 12.37 -15.51
C SER A 313 2.45 13.78 -15.25
N ALA A 314 3.15 14.61 -14.48
CA ALA A 314 2.75 16.00 -14.24
C ALA A 314 2.90 16.90 -15.49
N ARG A 315 3.64 16.43 -16.51
CA ARG A 315 3.81 17.09 -17.82
C ARG A 315 3.38 16.17 -18.96
N PRO A 316 2.09 15.91 -19.13
CA PRO A 316 1.59 15.04 -20.20
C PRO A 316 1.97 15.54 -21.60
N GLU A 317 2.14 16.86 -21.77
CA GLU A 317 2.62 17.46 -23.00
C GLU A 317 4.08 17.04 -23.34
N TYR A 318 4.96 16.87 -22.34
CA TYR A 318 6.33 16.42 -22.57
C TYR A 318 6.37 14.93 -22.91
N VAL A 319 5.55 14.12 -22.22
CA VAL A 319 5.39 12.70 -22.55
C VAL A 319 4.89 12.53 -23.98
N SER A 320 3.86 13.28 -24.37
CA SER A 320 3.32 13.28 -25.73
C SER A 320 4.36 13.75 -26.76
N TYR A 321 5.18 14.74 -26.41
CA TYR A 321 6.22 15.23 -27.30
C TYR A 321 7.34 14.19 -27.50
N PHE A 322 7.77 13.48 -26.45
CA PHE A 322 8.69 12.34 -26.57
C PHE A 322 8.13 11.26 -27.50
N GLN A 323 6.85 10.91 -27.35
CA GLN A 323 6.18 9.94 -28.21
C GLN A 323 6.17 10.38 -29.70
N GLN A 324 5.91 11.67 -29.97
CA GLN A 324 5.97 12.23 -31.32
C GLN A 324 7.38 12.18 -31.93
N LYS A 325 8.42 12.18 -31.09
CA LYS A 325 9.81 12.04 -31.48
C LYS A 325 10.31 10.58 -31.49
N HIS A 326 9.40 9.62 -31.52
CA HIS A 326 9.69 8.17 -31.54
C HIS A 326 10.43 7.64 -30.31
N ILE A 327 10.27 8.31 -29.16
CA ILE A 327 10.76 7.83 -27.87
C ILE A 327 9.62 7.09 -27.18
N ASN A 328 9.86 5.86 -26.69
CA ASN A 328 8.84 5.03 -26.03
C ASN A 328 8.57 5.53 -24.60
N ALA A 329 8.03 6.74 -24.50
CA ALA A 329 7.70 7.40 -23.24
C ALA A 329 6.34 6.93 -22.70
N ARG A 330 6.28 6.72 -21.41
CA ARG A 330 5.09 6.26 -20.68
C ARG A 330 4.94 7.03 -19.37
N ASN A 331 3.70 7.23 -18.93
CA ASN A 331 3.44 7.78 -17.62
C ASN A 331 3.91 6.80 -16.52
N ALA A 332 4.72 7.27 -15.61
CA ALA A 332 5.12 6.52 -14.42
C ALA A 332 3.96 6.45 -13.41
N ASP A 333 3.83 5.31 -12.74
CA ASP A 333 3.13 5.25 -11.47
C ASP A 333 3.99 5.98 -10.42
N LYS A 334 3.40 7.02 -9.82
CA LYS A 334 4.09 7.92 -8.89
C LYS A 334 3.83 7.59 -7.42
N SER A 335 3.33 6.39 -7.12
CA SER A 335 3.15 5.92 -5.75
C SER A 335 4.45 6.03 -4.98
N VAL A 336 4.52 6.99 -4.05
CA VAL A 336 5.78 7.32 -3.36
C VAL A 336 6.19 6.17 -2.45
N MET A 337 5.28 5.72 -1.60
CA MET A 337 5.60 4.70 -0.59
C MET A 337 5.87 3.34 -1.21
N ASP A 338 5.02 2.88 -2.14
CA ASP A 338 5.19 1.59 -2.83
C ASP A 338 6.51 1.56 -3.64
N GLY A 339 6.80 2.67 -4.33
CA GLY A 339 8.03 2.80 -5.11
C GLY A 339 9.29 2.83 -4.24
N ILE A 340 9.27 3.54 -3.10
CA ILE A 340 10.38 3.56 -2.15
C ILE A 340 10.58 2.18 -1.53
N GLU A 341 9.51 1.53 -1.10
CA GLU A 341 9.57 0.18 -0.54
C GLU A 341 10.23 -0.78 -1.53
N TYR A 342 9.79 -0.76 -2.79
CA TYR A 342 10.37 -1.60 -3.84
C TYR A 342 11.85 -1.34 -4.06
N CYS A 343 12.26 -0.06 -4.20
CA CYS A 343 13.67 0.31 -4.36
C CYS A 343 14.51 -0.09 -3.15
N SER A 344 13.97 0.08 -1.92
CA SER A 344 14.65 -0.33 -0.68
C SER A 344 14.87 -1.84 -0.62
N GLN A 345 13.89 -2.63 -1.05
CA GLN A 345 14.04 -4.10 -1.14
C GLN A 345 15.15 -4.50 -2.11
N ARG A 346 15.20 -3.91 -3.33
CA ARG A 346 16.25 -4.18 -4.31
C ARG A 346 17.63 -3.83 -3.77
N ILE A 347 17.77 -2.68 -3.10
CA ILE A 347 19.01 -2.23 -2.45
C ILE A 347 19.42 -3.22 -1.36
N LYS A 348 18.52 -3.54 -0.43
CA LYS A 348 18.79 -4.45 0.69
C LYS A 348 19.19 -5.85 0.23
N MET A 349 18.59 -6.37 -0.82
CA MET A 349 18.90 -7.67 -1.40
C MET A 349 20.20 -7.68 -2.21
N GLY A 350 20.91 -6.55 -2.31
CA GLY A 350 22.14 -6.42 -3.13
C GLY A 350 21.87 -6.44 -4.64
N LYS A 351 20.60 -6.27 -5.06
CA LYS A 351 20.14 -6.27 -6.45
C LYS A 351 20.19 -4.90 -7.12
N PHE A 352 20.99 -3.99 -6.60
CA PHE A 352 21.19 -2.66 -7.16
C PHE A 352 22.66 -2.24 -7.07
N LYS A 353 23.20 -1.74 -8.18
CA LYS A 353 24.56 -1.22 -8.30
C LYS A 353 24.58 0.12 -9.02
N VAL A 354 25.56 0.95 -8.72
CA VAL A 354 25.79 2.26 -9.33
C VAL A 354 27.16 2.30 -9.96
N LEU A 355 27.25 2.66 -11.24
CA LEU A 355 28.53 2.83 -11.88
C LEU A 355 29.25 4.07 -11.32
N ARG A 356 30.58 4.00 -11.21
CA ARG A 356 31.41 5.05 -10.61
C ARG A 356 31.22 6.40 -11.28
N LYS A 357 30.99 6.45 -12.61
CA LYS A 357 30.71 7.70 -13.35
C LYS A 357 29.41 8.38 -12.89
N CYS A 358 28.44 7.61 -12.38
CA CYS A 358 27.17 8.13 -11.86
C CYS A 358 27.19 8.39 -10.35
N ALA A 359 28.25 7.95 -9.65
CA ALA A 359 28.26 7.93 -8.19
C ALA A 359 28.06 9.32 -7.58
N LYS A 360 28.73 10.36 -8.11
CA LYS A 360 28.66 11.68 -7.50
C LYS A 360 27.23 12.23 -7.43
N PRO A 361 26.50 12.41 -8.54
CA PRO A 361 25.14 12.96 -8.48
C PRO A 361 24.17 12.05 -7.72
N PHE A 362 24.34 10.72 -7.79
CA PHE A 362 23.51 9.79 -7.05
C PHE A 362 23.75 9.86 -5.53
N LEU A 363 25.01 9.91 -5.09
CA LEU A 363 25.38 9.97 -3.68
C LEU A 363 25.01 11.33 -3.05
N ASP A 364 25.11 12.41 -3.83
CA ASP A 364 24.74 13.76 -3.39
C ASP A 364 23.24 13.80 -2.98
N ASP A 365 22.36 13.07 -3.70
CA ASP A 365 20.94 13.03 -3.38
C ASP A 365 20.57 11.90 -2.41
N ILE A 366 21.03 10.66 -2.60
CA ILE A 366 20.55 9.51 -1.80
C ILE A 366 20.80 9.70 -0.31
N PHE A 367 21.93 10.30 0.10
CA PHE A 367 22.24 10.54 1.51
C PHE A 367 21.55 11.78 2.09
N GLN A 368 20.97 12.64 1.26
CA GLN A 368 20.21 13.82 1.67
C GLN A 368 18.69 13.61 1.51
N TYR A 369 18.28 12.55 0.82
CA TYR A 369 16.88 12.17 0.71
C TYR A 369 16.39 11.56 2.02
N VAL A 370 15.73 12.38 2.83
CA VAL A 370 15.37 12.05 4.22
C VAL A 370 13.87 12.09 4.44
N TRP A 371 13.41 11.34 5.41
CA TRP A 371 12.02 11.34 5.82
C TRP A 371 11.58 12.66 6.47
N ASP A 372 10.35 13.08 6.19
CA ASP A 372 9.62 14.06 7.01
C ASP A 372 8.89 13.30 8.12
N PRO A 373 9.34 13.39 9.38
CA PRO A 373 8.80 12.58 10.47
C PRO A 373 7.34 12.97 10.84
N VAL A 374 6.90 14.16 10.42
CA VAL A 374 5.53 14.62 10.68
C VAL A 374 4.56 14.11 9.61
N LYS A 375 4.99 14.15 8.33
CA LYS A 375 4.15 13.76 7.20
C LYS A 375 4.25 12.27 6.88
N GLY A 376 5.30 11.58 7.33
CA GLY A 376 5.54 10.17 7.02
C GLY A 376 5.87 9.88 5.55
N VAL A 377 6.30 10.90 4.81
CA VAL A 377 6.77 10.83 3.42
C VAL A 377 8.13 11.51 3.32
N PRO A 378 8.93 11.30 2.28
CA PRO A 378 10.18 12.03 2.10
C PRO A 378 9.97 13.54 1.98
N LYS A 379 10.97 14.30 2.42
CA LYS A 379 11.03 15.75 2.13
C LYS A 379 11.18 15.98 0.65
N LYS A 380 10.61 17.09 0.16
CA LYS A 380 10.71 17.55 -1.23
C LYS A 380 11.99 18.36 -1.46
N GLU A 381 13.13 17.77 -1.10
CA GLU A 381 14.48 18.30 -1.22
C GLU A 381 15.39 17.14 -1.62
N HIS A 382 16.32 17.34 -2.56
CA HIS A 382 17.21 16.29 -3.09
C HIS A 382 16.44 15.07 -3.62
N ASP A 383 15.30 15.31 -4.25
CA ASP A 383 14.37 14.27 -4.71
C ASP A 383 14.44 14.01 -6.22
N ASN A 384 15.05 14.90 -7.02
CA ASN A 384 14.98 14.80 -8.49
C ASN A 384 15.62 13.50 -9.04
N VAL A 385 16.87 13.17 -8.61
CA VAL A 385 17.52 11.91 -9.00
C VAL A 385 16.79 10.73 -8.38
N MET A 386 16.33 10.86 -7.12
CA MET A 386 15.62 9.80 -6.40
C MET A 386 14.25 9.49 -7.00
N ASP A 387 13.51 10.50 -7.44
CA ASP A 387 12.20 10.33 -8.10
C ASP A 387 12.39 9.70 -9.50
N SER A 388 13.37 10.19 -10.29
CA SER A 388 13.73 9.59 -11.58
C SER A 388 14.16 8.12 -11.44
N PHE A 389 15.04 7.81 -10.47
CA PHE A 389 15.45 6.45 -10.10
C PHE A 389 14.24 5.56 -9.74
N ARG A 390 13.37 6.04 -8.87
CA ARG A 390 12.17 5.33 -8.44
C ARG A 390 11.20 5.08 -9.60
N TYR A 391 10.99 6.09 -10.47
CA TYR A 391 10.12 5.92 -11.64
C TYR A 391 10.63 4.83 -12.57
N ALA A 392 11.93 4.80 -12.84
CA ALA A 392 12.54 3.77 -13.67
C ALA A 392 12.35 2.38 -13.06
N LEU A 393 12.91 2.16 -11.88
CA LEU A 393 13.03 0.85 -11.26
C LEU A 393 11.65 0.24 -10.93
N PHE A 394 10.79 0.99 -10.27
CA PHE A 394 9.48 0.51 -9.85
C PHE A 394 8.56 0.19 -11.04
N ASN A 395 8.49 1.09 -12.03
CA ASN A 395 7.55 0.89 -13.14
C ASN A 395 8.00 -0.19 -14.12
N GLN A 396 9.29 -0.34 -14.35
CA GLN A 396 9.83 -1.38 -15.23
C GLN A 396 9.49 -2.77 -14.67
N HIS A 397 9.74 -3.01 -13.39
CA HIS A 397 9.52 -4.30 -12.77
C HIS A 397 8.04 -4.59 -12.56
N LYS A 398 7.23 -3.60 -12.18
CA LYS A 398 5.77 -3.72 -12.10
C LYS A 398 5.16 -4.13 -13.46
N LYS A 399 5.70 -3.63 -14.58
CA LYS A 399 5.27 -4.03 -15.93
C LYS A 399 5.58 -5.49 -16.22
N ILE A 400 6.78 -5.95 -15.86
CA ILE A 400 7.23 -7.34 -16.08
C ILE A 400 6.32 -8.30 -15.30
N GLU A 401 6.05 -8.04 -14.04
CA GLU A 401 5.14 -8.85 -13.21
C GLU A 401 3.75 -8.96 -13.80
N ASN A 402 3.15 -7.86 -14.22
CA ASN A 402 1.83 -7.85 -14.86
C ASN A 402 1.80 -8.63 -16.19
N THR A 403 2.89 -8.59 -16.95
CA THR A 403 3.01 -9.34 -18.21
C THR A 403 3.16 -10.84 -17.95
N ALA A 404 3.93 -11.24 -16.95
CA ALA A 404 4.09 -12.63 -16.54
C ALA A 404 2.76 -13.25 -16.06
N ILE A 405 2.00 -12.52 -15.25
CA ILE A 405 0.68 -12.96 -14.77
C ILE A 405 -0.28 -13.17 -15.95
N ASN A 406 -0.34 -12.23 -16.89
CA ASN A 406 -1.21 -12.35 -18.06
C ASN A 406 -0.85 -13.54 -18.98
N ASN A 407 0.43 -13.93 -19.06
CA ASN A 407 0.88 -15.07 -19.85
C ASN A 407 0.62 -16.44 -19.19
N ILE A 408 0.26 -16.49 -17.92
CA ILE A 408 -0.12 -17.72 -17.21
C ILE A 408 -1.60 -18.05 -17.43
N TYR A 409 -2.42 -17.07 -17.82
CA TYR A 409 -3.87 -17.21 -18.00
C TYR A 409 -4.34 -17.31 -19.46
N PHE A 410 -3.42 -17.49 -20.43
CA PHE A 410 -3.75 -17.72 -21.85
C PHE A 410 -3.13 -18.99 -22.39
#